data_49c2ed46ca4a81336ec89634fd57fc16
#
_entry.id   49c2ed46ca4a81336ec89634fd57fc16
#
_cell.length_a   1.000
_cell.length_b   1.000
_cell.length_c   1.000
_cell.angle_alpha   90.00
_cell.angle_beta   90.00
_cell.angle_gamma   90.00
#
_symmetry.space_group_name_H-M   'P 1'
#
loop_
_entity.id
_entity.type
_entity.pdbx_description
1 polymer ?
#
loop_
_entity_poly.entity_id
_entity_poly.type
_entity_poly.pdbx_seq_one_letter_code
_entity_poly.pdbx_strand_id
1 'polypeptide(L)'
;MTDKHPAHPLASPSNSGYANIQRNRGTGAGVEDLGLLTNSEGWLVPLLLVSMLEGNVYGGEFESRVEALGFNLSRPGVMYRTLYTMEQEGLIVSDRRENEALLSRWRFEPTEAGEAYLEFWAHALSQYREDTEQFLRAYESMNDRMLQTLEGGANEH
;
A
#
# COMPACT_ATOMS: atom_id res chain seq x y z
N MET A 1 33.66 22.25 17.69
CA MET A 1 32.27 22.63 17.43
C MET A 1 31.68 21.57 16.51
N THR A 2 31.08 20.60 17.09
CA THR A 2 30.39 19.53 16.37
C THR A 2 28.95 19.97 16.14
N ASP A 3 28.67 20.36 14.92
CA ASP A 3 27.32 20.69 14.49
C ASP A 3 26.51 19.40 14.38
N LYS A 4 25.76 19.10 15.44
CA LYS A 4 24.78 18.05 15.42
C LYS A 4 23.62 18.52 14.56
N HIS A 5 23.63 18.12 13.31
CA HIS A 5 22.44 18.16 12.49
C HIS A 5 21.38 17.27 13.17
N PRO A 6 20.23 17.81 13.56
CA PRO A 6 19.16 16.94 14.07
C PRO A 6 18.71 16.03 12.93
N ALA A 7 18.74 14.74 13.20
CA ALA A 7 18.14 13.77 12.31
C ALA A 7 16.71 14.24 12.00
N HIS A 8 16.44 14.50 10.72
CA HIS A 8 15.09 14.73 10.24
C HIS A 8 14.26 13.54 10.69
N PRO A 9 13.15 13.74 11.42
CA PRO A 9 12.22 12.64 11.63
C PRO A 9 11.81 12.18 10.23
N LEU A 10 11.96 10.89 9.98
CA LEU A 10 11.45 10.22 8.81
C LEU A 10 10.04 10.77 8.57
N ALA A 11 9.85 11.47 7.47
CA ALA A 11 8.55 11.99 7.09
C ALA A 11 7.60 10.79 7.11
N SER A 12 6.70 10.79 8.07
CA SER A 12 5.62 9.82 8.11
C SER A 12 5.02 9.77 6.71
N PRO A 13 4.84 8.58 6.12
CA PRO A 13 4.23 8.48 4.81
C PRO A 13 2.99 9.35 4.81
N SER A 14 2.91 10.23 3.84
CA SER A 14 1.89 11.28 3.79
C SER A 14 0.54 10.67 4.15
N ASN A 15 0.05 11.11 5.25
CA ASN A 15 -0.99 10.54 6.10
C ASN A 15 -2.40 10.61 5.47
N SER A 16 -2.47 10.67 4.16
CA SER A 16 -3.71 10.76 3.41
C SER A 16 -4.58 9.50 3.58
N GLY A 17 -3.99 8.32 3.56
CA GLY A 17 -4.69 7.07 3.79
C GLY A 17 -4.98 6.80 5.27
N TYR A 18 -3.99 7.02 6.13
CA TYR A 18 -4.14 6.82 7.58
C TYR A 18 -5.00 7.89 8.27
N ALA A 19 -4.95 9.13 7.81
CA ALA A 19 -5.80 10.19 8.35
C ALA A 19 -7.29 9.94 8.07
N ASN A 20 -7.63 9.26 6.98
CA ASN A 20 -9.01 8.87 6.71
C ASN A 20 -9.47 7.71 7.60
N ILE A 21 -8.60 6.73 7.89
CA ILE A 21 -8.93 5.63 8.80
C ILE A 21 -9.14 6.16 10.23
N GLN A 22 -8.36 7.13 10.66
CA GLN A 22 -8.51 7.71 12.01
C GLN A 22 -9.68 8.69 12.16
N ARG A 23 -10.06 9.39 11.08
CA ARG A 23 -11.21 10.30 11.11
C ARG A 23 -12.55 9.56 11.14
N ASN A 24 -12.59 8.32 10.70
CA ASN A 24 -13.84 7.57 10.56
C ASN A 24 -14.15 6.63 11.73
N ARG A 25 -13.45 6.76 12.87
CA ARG A 25 -13.74 5.99 14.09
C ARG A 25 -15.11 6.29 14.72
N GLY A 26 -15.89 7.20 14.16
CA GLY A 26 -17.17 7.64 14.72
C GLY A 26 -18.40 7.45 13.85
N THR A 27 -18.23 7.11 12.59
CA THR A 27 -19.35 6.85 11.67
C THR A 27 -19.11 5.52 11.00
N GLY A 28 -20.03 4.59 11.14
CA GLY A 28 -19.89 3.23 10.63
C GLY A 28 -19.20 3.16 9.29
N ALA A 29 -18.10 2.37 9.22
CA ALA A 29 -17.36 2.16 8.00
C ALA A 29 -18.29 1.71 6.89
N GLY A 30 -18.61 2.62 5.98
CA GLY A 30 -19.35 2.28 4.78
C GLY A 30 -18.51 1.35 3.90
N VAL A 31 -19.18 0.59 3.07
CA VAL A 31 -18.55 -0.27 2.06
C VAL A 31 -17.56 0.51 1.19
N GLU A 32 -17.69 1.82 1.13
CA GLU A 32 -16.80 2.76 0.44
C GLU A 32 -15.40 2.83 1.06
N ASP A 33 -15.26 2.63 2.38
CA ASP A 33 -13.96 2.62 3.05
C ASP A 33 -13.17 1.33 2.78
N LEU A 34 -13.84 0.24 2.46
CA LEU A 34 -13.20 -0.98 1.95
C LEU A 34 -12.62 -0.76 0.54
N GLY A 35 -13.12 0.22 -0.20
CA GLY A 35 -12.58 0.64 -1.50
C GLY A 35 -11.17 1.22 -1.41
N LEU A 36 -10.75 1.75 -0.24
CA LEU A 36 -9.37 2.21 -0.02
C LEU A 36 -8.38 1.05 -0.02
N LEU A 37 -8.79 -0.13 0.41
CA LEU A 37 -7.97 -1.35 0.38
C LEU A 37 -7.94 -2.00 -1.00
N THR A 38 -8.94 -1.73 -1.83
CA THR A 38 -9.04 -2.24 -3.19
C THR A 38 -8.68 -1.20 -4.24
N ASN A 39 -8.51 0.08 -3.83
CA ASN A 39 -8.12 1.14 -4.74
C ASN A 39 -6.64 1.03 -5.10
N SER A 40 -6.37 0.80 -6.37
CA SER A 40 -5.02 0.69 -6.92
C SER A 40 -4.14 1.93 -6.63
N GLU A 41 -4.73 3.10 -6.44
CA GLU A 41 -3.98 4.33 -6.16
C GLU A 41 -3.26 4.30 -4.80
N GLY A 42 -3.89 3.74 -3.75
CA GLY A 42 -3.26 3.58 -2.43
C GLY A 42 -2.12 2.57 -2.42
N TRP A 43 -2.15 1.62 -3.34
CA TRP A 43 -1.15 0.57 -3.46
C TRP A 43 -0.02 0.91 -4.43
N LEU A 44 -0.14 2.00 -5.18
CA LEU A 44 0.74 2.27 -6.30
C LEU A 44 2.21 2.41 -5.88
N VAL A 45 2.49 3.16 -4.83
CA VAL A 45 3.87 3.33 -4.33
C VAL A 45 4.49 2.00 -3.90
N PRO A 46 3.88 1.21 -3.00
CA PRO A 46 4.44 -0.08 -2.63
C PRO A 46 4.52 -1.08 -3.80
N LEU A 47 3.57 -1.07 -4.74
CA LEU A 47 3.63 -1.93 -5.93
C LEU A 47 4.79 -1.59 -6.86
N LEU A 48 5.05 -0.30 -7.07
CA LEU A 48 6.19 0.15 -7.85
C LEU A 48 7.51 -0.24 -7.17
N LEU A 49 7.61 -0.08 -5.85
CA LEU A 49 8.79 -0.51 -5.09
C LEU A 49 9.02 -2.02 -5.14
N VAL A 50 7.97 -2.82 -4.95
CA VAL A 50 8.07 -4.29 -5.06
C VAL A 50 8.55 -4.70 -6.44
N SER A 51 8.05 -4.06 -7.49
CA SER A 51 8.46 -4.39 -8.86
C SER A 51 9.92 -4.07 -9.17
N MET A 52 10.58 -3.26 -8.33
CA MET A 52 12.01 -2.95 -8.44
C MET A 52 12.92 -3.89 -7.63
N LEU A 53 12.38 -4.76 -6.76
CA LEU A 53 13.20 -5.63 -5.89
C LEU A 53 14.02 -6.67 -6.67
N GLU A 54 13.55 -7.07 -7.83
CA GLU A 54 14.27 -8.03 -8.69
C GLU A 54 15.34 -7.37 -9.58
N GLY A 55 15.60 -6.10 -9.36
CA GLY A 55 16.58 -5.32 -10.09
C GLY A 55 15.99 -4.07 -10.72
N ASN A 56 16.83 -3.32 -11.40
CA ASN A 56 16.43 -2.07 -12.02
C ASN A 56 15.32 -2.28 -13.05
N VAL A 57 14.35 -1.39 -13.05
CA VAL A 57 13.19 -1.45 -13.93
C VAL A 57 13.20 -0.26 -14.88
N TYR A 58 13.00 -0.53 -16.16
CA TYR A 58 12.73 0.54 -17.11
C TYR A 58 11.29 1.06 -16.95
N GLY A 59 11.08 2.35 -17.16
CA GLY A 59 9.76 2.96 -17.02
C GLY A 59 8.65 2.26 -17.81
N GLY A 60 8.97 1.74 -18.99
CA GLY A 60 8.04 0.97 -19.83
C GLY A 60 7.70 -0.44 -19.35
N GLU A 61 8.44 -0.98 -18.37
CA GLU A 61 8.23 -2.34 -17.84
C GLU A 61 7.30 -2.39 -16.62
N PHE A 62 7.04 -1.26 -15.98
CA PHE A 62 6.27 -1.23 -14.72
C PHE A 62 4.86 -1.80 -14.89
N GLU A 63 4.18 -1.45 -15.97
CA GLU A 63 2.82 -1.93 -16.21
C GLU A 63 2.77 -3.47 -16.22
N SER A 64 3.62 -4.11 -17.01
CA SER A 64 3.67 -5.58 -17.10
C SER A 64 4.14 -6.24 -15.80
N ARG A 65 5.06 -5.62 -15.05
CA ARG A 65 5.50 -6.14 -13.76
C ARG A 65 4.40 -6.06 -12.70
N VAL A 66 3.67 -4.95 -12.65
CA VAL A 66 2.55 -4.80 -11.72
C VAL A 66 1.39 -5.73 -12.08
N GLU A 67 1.12 -5.93 -13.37
CA GLU A 67 0.14 -6.93 -13.82
C GLU A 67 0.54 -8.36 -13.43
N ALA A 68 1.84 -8.69 -13.53
CA ALA A 68 2.35 -9.99 -13.08
C ALA A 68 2.17 -10.22 -11.56
N LEU A 69 2.08 -9.16 -10.77
CA LEU A 69 1.74 -9.22 -9.34
C LEU A 69 0.23 -9.36 -9.08
N GLY A 70 -0.60 -9.37 -10.13
CA GLY A 70 -2.05 -9.49 -10.03
C GLY A 70 -2.79 -8.17 -9.87
N PHE A 71 -2.13 -7.04 -10.10
CA PHE A 71 -2.73 -5.71 -10.02
C PHE A 71 -2.82 -5.06 -11.39
N ASN A 72 -3.74 -4.12 -11.54
CA ASN A 72 -3.94 -3.41 -12.80
C ASN A 72 -3.64 -1.91 -12.61
N LEU A 73 -2.75 -1.38 -13.43
CA LEU A 73 -2.46 0.04 -13.53
C LEU A 73 -3.37 0.69 -14.58
N SER A 74 -4.55 1.13 -14.15
CA SER A 74 -5.59 1.67 -15.06
C SER A 74 -5.20 3.00 -15.72
N ARG A 75 -4.16 3.69 -15.22
CA ARG A 75 -3.79 5.04 -15.67
C ARG A 75 -2.27 5.23 -15.73
N PRO A 76 -1.65 5.07 -16.90
CA PRO A 76 -0.20 5.25 -17.07
C PRO A 76 0.31 6.63 -16.63
N GLY A 77 -0.46 7.69 -16.85
CA GLY A 77 -0.08 9.04 -16.42
C GLY A 77 0.02 9.21 -14.90
N VAL A 78 -0.80 8.50 -14.13
CA VAL A 78 -0.72 8.47 -12.67
C VAL A 78 0.54 7.76 -12.22
N MET A 79 0.92 6.66 -12.88
CA MET A 79 2.16 5.93 -12.59
C MET A 79 3.40 6.82 -12.73
N TYR A 80 3.53 7.52 -13.85
CA TYR A 80 4.70 8.38 -14.07
C TYR A 80 4.75 9.58 -13.11
N ARG A 81 3.60 10.17 -12.76
CA ARG A 81 3.54 11.21 -11.73
C ARG A 81 3.93 10.68 -10.36
N THR A 82 3.52 9.47 -10.04
CA THR A 82 3.88 8.81 -8.79
C THR A 82 5.38 8.53 -8.73
N LEU A 83 5.97 8.03 -9.81
CA LEU A 83 7.43 7.83 -9.90
C LEU A 83 8.19 9.14 -9.70
N TYR A 84 7.71 10.24 -10.30
CA TYR A 84 8.29 11.56 -10.09
C TYR A 84 8.25 11.99 -8.61
N THR A 85 7.11 11.84 -7.97
CA THR A 85 6.93 12.16 -6.54
C THR A 85 7.83 11.29 -5.67
N MET A 86 7.91 9.99 -5.93
CA MET A 86 8.79 9.06 -5.21
C MET A 86 10.26 9.45 -5.31
N GLU A 87 10.70 9.92 -6.48
CA GLU A 87 12.07 10.41 -6.68
C GLU A 87 12.31 11.70 -5.88
N GLN A 88 11.34 12.63 -5.87
CA GLN A 88 11.42 13.85 -5.07
C GLN A 88 11.46 13.58 -3.56
N GLU A 89 10.76 12.55 -3.12
CA GLU A 89 10.75 12.09 -1.72
C GLU A 89 11.96 11.22 -1.35
N GLY A 90 12.83 10.92 -2.30
CA GLY A 90 14.04 10.13 -2.08
C GLY A 90 13.82 8.63 -1.90
N LEU A 91 12.67 8.11 -2.32
CA LEU A 91 12.36 6.68 -2.24
C LEU A 91 12.97 5.88 -3.39
N ILE A 92 13.20 6.52 -4.51
CA ILE A 92 13.81 5.94 -5.71
C ILE A 92 14.79 6.91 -6.33
N VAL A 93 15.69 6.39 -7.15
CA VAL A 93 16.55 7.17 -8.05
C VAL A 93 16.33 6.70 -9.48
N SER A 94 16.44 7.63 -10.41
CA SER A 94 16.38 7.33 -11.84
C SER A 94 17.74 7.53 -12.50
N ASP A 95 18.13 6.58 -13.33
CA ASP A 95 19.26 6.72 -14.24
C ASP A 95 18.72 7.15 -15.61
N ARG A 96 19.04 8.39 -15.93
CA ARG A 96 18.72 9.03 -17.21
C ARG A 96 20.00 9.01 -18.04
N ARG A 97 20.11 8.10 -18.98
CA ARG A 97 21.22 8.15 -19.92
C ARG A 97 21.17 9.47 -20.69
N GLU A 98 22.33 10.09 -20.92
CA GLU A 98 22.45 11.29 -21.73
C GLU A 98 21.68 11.12 -23.04
N ASN A 99 20.75 12.03 -23.32
CA ASN A 99 19.85 12.08 -24.48
C ASN A 99 18.60 11.15 -24.47
N GLU A 100 18.27 10.50 -23.36
CA GLU A 100 17.01 9.76 -23.26
C GLU A 100 15.86 10.69 -22.85
N ALA A 101 15.11 11.16 -23.86
CA ALA A 101 13.93 12.02 -23.64
C ALA A 101 12.70 11.22 -23.17
N LEU A 102 12.69 9.90 -23.38
CA LEU A 102 11.54 9.05 -23.08
C LEU A 102 11.64 8.45 -21.69
N LEU A 103 10.68 8.79 -20.82
CA LEU A 103 10.53 8.23 -19.46
C LEU A 103 10.50 6.68 -19.45
N SER A 104 9.96 6.07 -20.51
CA SER A 104 9.92 4.61 -20.65
C SER A 104 11.29 3.95 -20.72
N ARG A 105 12.35 4.68 -21.04
CA ARG A 105 13.73 4.20 -21.14
C ARG A 105 14.59 4.56 -19.93
N TRP A 106 14.06 5.32 -18.98
CA TRP A 106 14.74 5.58 -17.73
C TRP A 106 14.70 4.34 -16.85
N ARG A 107 15.83 4.08 -16.21
CA ARG A 107 15.94 3.00 -15.23
C ARG A 107 15.65 3.55 -13.84
N PHE A 108 14.88 2.81 -13.09
CA PHE A 108 14.53 3.16 -11.72
C PHE A 108 15.01 2.07 -10.76
N GLU A 109 15.50 2.50 -9.63
CA GLU A 109 15.89 1.62 -8.54
C GLU A 109 15.47 2.22 -7.19
N PRO A 110 15.14 1.39 -6.20
CA PRO A 110 14.82 1.88 -4.87
C PRO A 110 16.07 2.40 -4.19
N THR A 111 15.91 3.40 -3.33
CA THR A 111 16.91 3.83 -2.36
C THR A 111 16.77 3.00 -1.09
N GLU A 112 17.73 3.11 -0.16
CA GLU A 112 17.60 2.55 1.18
C GLU A 112 16.31 3.02 1.88
N ALA A 113 15.94 4.30 1.71
CA ALA A 113 14.68 4.84 2.22
C ALA A 113 13.45 4.21 1.55
N GLY A 114 13.53 3.90 0.26
CA GLY A 114 12.47 3.19 -0.47
C GLY A 114 12.29 1.75 0.02
N GLU A 115 13.38 1.04 0.25
CA GLU A 115 13.36 -0.32 0.80
C GLU A 115 12.77 -0.33 2.22
N ALA A 116 13.19 0.60 3.08
CA ALA A 116 12.65 0.74 4.43
C ALA A 116 11.15 1.09 4.43
N TYR A 117 10.71 1.92 3.50
CA TYR A 117 9.30 2.23 3.31
C TYR A 117 8.48 1.00 2.92
N LEU A 118 9.01 0.20 2.00
CA LEU A 118 8.35 -1.03 1.57
C LEU A 118 8.26 -2.05 2.72
N GLU A 119 9.33 -2.20 3.51
CA GLU A 119 9.35 -3.08 4.68
C GLU A 119 8.29 -2.66 5.71
N PHE A 120 8.19 -1.36 5.97
CA PHE A 120 7.15 -0.81 6.84
C PHE A 120 5.74 -1.14 6.33
N TRP A 121 5.49 -1.00 5.03
CA TRP A 121 4.22 -1.36 4.41
C TRP A 121 3.90 -2.85 4.55
N ALA A 122 4.87 -3.70 4.27
CA ALA A 122 4.71 -5.15 4.39
C ALA A 122 4.35 -5.56 5.82
N HIS A 123 5.01 -4.95 6.81
CA HIS A 123 4.71 -5.18 8.23
C HIS A 123 3.30 -4.71 8.62
N ALA A 124 2.92 -3.50 8.22
CA ALA A 124 1.60 -2.95 8.49
C ALA A 124 0.47 -3.79 7.86
N LEU A 125 0.67 -4.26 6.63
CA LEU A 125 -0.29 -5.13 5.95
C LEU A 125 -0.38 -6.52 6.60
N SER A 126 0.73 -7.06 7.07
CA SER A 126 0.74 -8.32 7.81
C SER A 126 -0.06 -8.22 9.11
N GLN A 127 0.13 -7.15 9.86
CA GLN A 127 -0.65 -6.88 11.07
C GLN A 127 -2.14 -6.69 10.75
N TYR A 128 -2.45 -5.95 9.71
CA TYR A 128 -3.82 -5.75 9.28
C TYR A 128 -4.51 -7.07 8.87
N ARG A 129 -3.77 -7.97 8.22
CA ARG A 129 -4.27 -9.30 7.88
C ARG A 129 -4.63 -10.09 9.15
N GLU A 130 -3.76 -10.10 10.15
CA GLU A 130 -4.00 -10.79 11.43
C GLU A 130 -5.23 -10.24 12.14
N ASP A 131 -5.36 -8.92 12.21
CA ASP A 131 -6.51 -8.25 12.83
C ASP A 131 -7.82 -8.57 12.10
N THR A 132 -7.77 -8.60 10.77
CA THR A 132 -8.92 -8.96 9.91
C THR A 132 -9.34 -10.41 10.13
N GLU A 133 -8.40 -11.33 10.17
CA GLU A 133 -8.67 -12.75 10.43
C GLU A 133 -9.26 -12.94 11.83
N GLN A 134 -8.76 -12.23 12.82
CA GLN A 134 -9.30 -12.27 14.19
C GLN A 134 -10.75 -11.76 14.23
N PHE A 135 -11.04 -10.67 13.57
CA PHE A 135 -12.40 -10.13 13.46
C PHE A 135 -13.35 -11.13 12.79
N LEU A 136 -12.96 -11.72 11.67
CA LEU A 136 -13.78 -12.68 10.94
C LEU A 136 -14.07 -13.92 11.80
N ARG A 137 -13.08 -14.46 12.51
CA ARG A 137 -13.28 -15.58 13.45
C ARG A 137 -14.26 -15.22 14.56
N ALA A 138 -14.16 -14.01 15.11
CA ALA A 138 -15.09 -13.54 16.15
C ALA A 138 -16.52 -13.42 15.60
N TYR A 139 -16.65 -12.87 14.41
CA TYR A 139 -17.95 -12.74 13.75
C TYR A 139 -18.59 -14.10 13.48
N GLU A 140 -17.87 -15.04 12.90
CA GLU A 140 -18.34 -16.39 12.62
C GLU A 140 -18.78 -17.09 13.90
N SER A 141 -17.99 -17.02 14.96
CA SER A 141 -18.32 -17.61 16.27
C SER A 141 -19.60 -17.02 16.87
N MET A 142 -19.80 -15.72 16.75
CA MET A 142 -21.04 -15.07 17.22
C MET A 142 -22.26 -15.44 16.39
N ASN A 143 -22.07 -15.54 15.08
CA ASN A 143 -23.13 -15.93 14.15
C ASN A 143 -23.60 -17.37 14.42
N ASP A 144 -22.66 -18.30 14.63
CA ASP A 144 -22.98 -19.70 14.96
C ASP A 144 -23.73 -19.82 16.29
N ARG A 145 -23.34 -19.07 17.32
CA ARG A 145 -24.06 -19.04 18.59
C ARG A 145 -25.49 -18.52 18.44
N MET A 146 -25.68 -17.49 17.62
CA MET A 146 -26.98 -16.92 17.36
C MET A 146 -27.89 -17.94 16.64
N LEU A 147 -27.37 -18.65 15.64
CA LEU A 147 -28.10 -19.69 14.94
C LEU A 147 -28.47 -20.85 15.88
N GLN A 148 -27.56 -21.31 16.73
CA GLN A 148 -27.82 -22.35 17.73
C GLN A 148 -28.89 -21.93 18.73
N THR A 149 -28.92 -20.65 19.14
CA THR A 149 -29.94 -20.12 20.05
C THR A 149 -31.31 -20.11 19.38
N LEU A 150 -31.40 -19.77 18.10
CA LEU A 150 -32.67 -19.79 17.35
C LEU A 150 -33.18 -21.20 17.13
N GLU A 151 -32.30 -22.18 16.84
CA GLU A 151 -32.65 -23.59 16.68
C GLU A 151 -33.03 -24.24 18.02
N GLY A 152 -32.32 -23.93 19.12
CA GLY A 152 -32.62 -24.40 20.47
C GLY A 152 -33.93 -23.84 21.02
N GLY A 153 -34.29 -22.61 20.68
CA GLY A 153 -35.58 -21.96 21.04
C GLY A 153 -36.78 -22.51 20.30
N ALA A 154 -36.58 -23.10 19.10
CA ALA A 154 -37.67 -23.73 18.33
C ALA A 154 -38.05 -25.14 18.82
N ASN A 155 -37.21 -25.78 19.65
CA ASN A 155 -37.44 -27.14 20.18
C ASN A 155 -38.07 -27.18 21.57
N GLU A 156 -38.37 -26.06 22.19
CA GLU A 156 -39.00 -25.98 23.53
C GLU A 156 -40.51 -25.80 23.48
N HIS A 157 -41.20 -26.39 22.52
CA HIS A 157 -42.66 -26.51 22.54
C HIS A 157 -43.14 -27.93 22.36
#